data_ee24c43d14a1bd8239af3f486c0c0719
#
_entry.id   ee24c43d14a1bd8239af3f486c0c0719
#
_cell.length_a   1.000
_cell.length_b   1.000
_cell.length_c   1.000
_cell.angle_alpha   90.00
_cell.angle_beta   90.00
_cell.angle_gamma   90.00
#
_symmetry.space_group_name_H-M   'P 1'
#
loop_
_entity.id
_entity.type
_entity.pdbx_description
1 polymer ?
#
loop_
_entity_poly.entity_id
_entity_poly.type
_entity_poly.pdbx_seq_one_letter_code
_entity_poly.pdbx_strand_id
1 'polypeptide(L)'
;MEVPKSYFEKIIDEMKEAKGVKLDTELDAEDLKNMVVKFKAYYKEQIGADFPQDPKEQLMGAVKAVFRSWDNPRAIYYRRMNDIPSSWGTAVNVQTMVFGNTGNNSGTGVAFTRDPATGENKLFGEFLVNAQGEDVVAGVRTPQHIDELKDIMPEVYEQFCDVAHLSLIHISEPT
;
A
#
# COMPACT_ATOMS: atom_id res chain seq x y z
N MET A 1 -22.35 0.87 5.27
CA MET A 1 -22.15 -0.49 5.77
C MET A 1 -20.83 -0.96 5.19
N GLU A 2 -19.91 -1.43 6.01
CA GLU A 2 -18.61 -1.93 5.54
C GLU A 2 -18.72 -3.43 5.34
N VAL A 3 -18.18 -3.93 4.24
CA VAL A 3 -18.10 -5.37 3.98
C VAL A 3 -16.92 -5.92 4.79
N PRO A 4 -17.07 -6.97 5.61
CA PRO A 4 -16.00 -7.50 6.43
C PRO A 4 -14.81 -8.01 5.59
N LYS A 5 -13.60 -7.53 5.90
CA LYS A 5 -12.35 -7.94 5.23
C LYS A 5 -12.11 -9.44 5.31
N SER A 6 -12.40 -10.03 6.47
CA SER A 6 -12.18 -11.46 6.75
C SER A 6 -12.85 -12.42 5.77
N TYR A 7 -13.93 -12.00 5.14
CA TYR A 7 -14.60 -12.86 4.17
C TYR A 7 -13.86 -12.87 2.82
N PHE A 8 -13.28 -11.75 2.42
CA PHE A 8 -12.43 -11.71 1.23
C PHE A 8 -11.16 -12.55 1.43
N GLU A 9 -10.56 -12.48 2.61
CA GLU A 9 -9.43 -13.31 3.01
C GLU A 9 -9.77 -14.80 2.94
N LYS A 10 -10.95 -15.19 3.42
CA LYS A 10 -11.44 -16.57 3.33
C LYS A 10 -11.56 -17.05 1.88
N ILE A 11 -12.08 -16.22 0.96
CA ILE A 11 -12.16 -16.58 -0.46
C ILE A 11 -10.76 -16.81 -1.05
N ILE A 12 -9.78 -15.98 -0.67
CA ILE A 12 -8.37 -16.13 -1.11
C ILE A 12 -7.81 -17.47 -0.61
N ASP A 13 -8.01 -17.77 0.67
CA ASP A 13 -7.53 -19.03 1.27
C ASP A 13 -8.17 -20.28 0.64
N GLU A 14 -9.49 -20.25 0.40
CA GLU A 14 -10.20 -21.32 -0.31
C GLU A 14 -9.66 -21.53 -1.73
N MET A 15 -9.29 -20.46 -2.43
CA MET A 15 -8.68 -20.53 -3.77
C MET A 15 -7.29 -21.15 -3.72
N LYS A 16 -6.47 -20.77 -2.74
CA LYS A 16 -5.13 -21.36 -2.51
C LYS A 16 -5.23 -22.84 -2.18
N GLU A 17 -6.15 -23.23 -1.29
CA GLU A 17 -6.40 -24.62 -0.96
C GLU A 17 -6.82 -25.44 -2.19
N ALA A 18 -7.76 -24.93 -2.98
CA ALA A 18 -8.25 -25.60 -4.18
C ALA A 18 -7.14 -25.84 -5.21
N LYS A 19 -6.18 -24.92 -5.30
CA LYS A 19 -5.02 -25.03 -6.20
C LYS A 19 -3.85 -25.79 -5.60
N GLY A 20 -3.84 -26.00 -4.28
CA GLY A 20 -2.75 -26.66 -3.55
C GLY A 20 -1.50 -25.79 -3.38
N VAL A 21 -1.67 -24.47 -3.36
CA VAL A 21 -0.59 -23.49 -3.18
C VAL A 21 -0.68 -22.79 -1.82
N LYS A 22 0.42 -22.17 -1.39
CA LYS A 22 0.49 -21.50 -0.08
C LYS A 22 0.53 -19.99 -0.18
N LEU A 23 1.14 -19.46 -1.24
CA LEU A 23 1.34 -18.03 -1.43
C LEU A 23 0.34 -17.45 -2.43
N ASP A 24 -0.08 -16.22 -2.20
CA ASP A 24 -0.98 -15.50 -3.11
C ASP A 24 -0.33 -15.28 -4.48
N THR A 25 1.00 -15.17 -4.52
CA THR A 25 1.81 -15.02 -5.74
C THR A 25 1.84 -16.26 -6.63
N GLU A 26 1.38 -17.40 -6.15
CA GLU A 26 1.28 -18.67 -6.91
C GLU A 26 -0.07 -18.80 -7.62
N LEU A 27 -1.02 -17.87 -7.36
CA LEU A 27 -2.28 -17.78 -8.09
C LEU A 27 -2.06 -17.12 -9.45
N ASP A 28 -2.58 -17.73 -10.50
CA ASP A 28 -2.47 -17.21 -11.86
C ASP A 28 -3.60 -16.22 -12.21
N ALA A 29 -3.54 -15.65 -13.41
CA ALA A 29 -4.50 -14.66 -13.87
C ALA A 29 -5.94 -15.19 -13.96
N GLU A 30 -6.13 -16.50 -14.22
CA GLU A 30 -7.45 -17.10 -14.29
C GLU A 30 -8.04 -17.30 -12.88
N ASP A 31 -7.21 -17.73 -11.91
CA ASP A 31 -7.59 -17.80 -10.50
C ASP A 31 -8.04 -16.43 -9.99
N LEU A 32 -7.27 -15.38 -10.30
CA LEU A 32 -7.58 -14.00 -9.89
C LEU A 32 -8.89 -13.49 -10.51
N LYS A 33 -9.17 -13.81 -11.78
CA LYS A 33 -10.46 -13.49 -12.40
C LYS A 33 -11.62 -14.17 -11.69
N ASN A 34 -11.49 -15.46 -11.41
CA ASN A 34 -12.52 -16.23 -10.68
C ASN A 34 -12.72 -15.66 -9.27
N MET A 35 -11.65 -15.27 -8.60
CA MET A 35 -11.69 -14.60 -7.30
C MET A 35 -12.46 -13.28 -7.35
N VAL A 36 -12.20 -12.43 -8.36
CA VAL A 36 -12.92 -11.16 -8.56
C VAL A 36 -14.43 -11.40 -8.75
N VAL A 37 -14.81 -12.45 -9.46
CA VAL A 37 -16.23 -12.80 -9.61
C VAL A 37 -16.86 -13.12 -8.26
N LYS A 38 -16.20 -13.93 -7.42
CA LYS A 38 -16.67 -14.26 -6.06
C LYS A 38 -16.75 -13.01 -5.17
N PHE A 39 -15.74 -12.12 -5.23
CA PHE A 39 -15.73 -10.86 -4.49
C PHE A 39 -16.91 -9.96 -4.84
N LYS A 40 -17.20 -9.80 -6.13
CA LYS A 40 -18.34 -9.01 -6.61
C LYS A 40 -19.68 -9.61 -6.20
N ALA A 41 -19.80 -10.92 -6.26
CA ALA A 41 -21.02 -11.64 -5.83
C ALA A 41 -21.27 -11.42 -4.32
N TYR A 42 -20.24 -11.58 -3.50
CA TYR A 42 -20.33 -11.33 -2.07
C TYR A 42 -20.65 -9.86 -1.75
N TYR A 43 -19.99 -8.92 -2.44
CA TYR A 43 -20.30 -7.50 -2.29
C TYR A 43 -21.78 -7.22 -2.55
N LYS A 44 -22.33 -7.77 -3.63
CA LYS A 44 -23.74 -7.64 -3.99
C LYS A 44 -24.66 -8.22 -2.92
N GLU A 45 -24.33 -9.37 -2.38
CA GLU A 45 -25.09 -10.01 -1.29
C GLU A 45 -25.14 -9.11 -0.04
N GLN A 46 -24.01 -8.50 0.35
CA GLN A 46 -23.93 -7.71 1.57
C GLN A 46 -24.50 -6.30 1.43
N ILE A 47 -24.33 -5.68 0.28
CA ILE A 47 -24.71 -4.28 0.03
C ILE A 47 -26.09 -4.16 -0.65
N GLY A 48 -26.55 -5.22 -1.34
CA GLY A 48 -27.80 -5.23 -2.12
C GLY A 48 -27.69 -4.51 -3.47
N ALA A 49 -26.47 -4.14 -3.89
CA ALA A 49 -26.20 -3.48 -5.17
C ALA A 49 -24.92 -4.03 -5.79
N ASP A 50 -24.82 -3.96 -7.12
CA ASP A 50 -23.60 -4.36 -7.81
C ASP A 50 -22.43 -3.44 -7.47
N PHE A 51 -21.20 -4.00 -7.43
CA PHE A 51 -20.00 -3.20 -7.29
C PHE A 51 -19.86 -2.25 -8.49
N PRO A 52 -19.67 -0.94 -8.26
CA PRO A 52 -19.58 0.05 -9.34
C PRO A 52 -18.52 -0.34 -10.39
N GLN A 53 -18.86 -0.24 -11.67
CA GLN A 53 -17.93 -0.53 -12.76
C GLN A 53 -17.37 0.76 -13.41
N ASP A 54 -17.96 1.92 -13.15
CA ASP A 54 -17.40 3.20 -13.58
C ASP A 54 -16.23 3.59 -12.67
N PRO A 55 -15.03 3.84 -13.23
CA PRO A 55 -13.85 4.23 -12.46
C PRO A 55 -14.03 5.52 -11.65
N LYS A 56 -14.80 6.48 -12.16
CA LYS A 56 -15.07 7.73 -11.43
C LYS A 56 -15.98 7.48 -10.22
N GLU A 57 -16.95 6.61 -10.36
CA GLU A 57 -17.81 6.22 -9.26
C GLU A 57 -17.02 5.46 -8.18
N GLN A 58 -16.12 4.56 -8.57
CA GLN A 58 -15.21 3.88 -7.65
C GLN A 58 -14.31 4.88 -6.92
N LEU A 59 -13.69 5.81 -7.65
CA LEU A 59 -12.84 6.86 -7.08
C LEU A 59 -13.61 7.71 -6.07
N MET A 60 -14.81 8.18 -6.44
CA MET A 60 -15.62 8.98 -5.53
C MET A 60 -16.09 8.19 -4.31
N GLY A 61 -16.32 6.89 -4.45
CA GLY A 61 -16.58 5.98 -3.34
C GLY A 61 -15.40 5.91 -2.37
N ALA A 62 -14.18 5.77 -2.89
CA ALA A 62 -12.94 5.75 -2.10
C ALA A 62 -12.70 7.09 -1.39
N VAL A 63 -12.85 8.22 -2.09
CA VAL A 63 -12.74 9.57 -1.51
C VAL A 63 -13.71 9.75 -0.34
N LYS A 64 -14.98 9.37 -0.52
CA LYS A 64 -15.99 9.42 0.54
C LYS A 64 -15.61 8.52 1.73
N ALA A 65 -15.03 7.35 1.49
CA ALA A 65 -14.58 6.46 2.55
C ALA A 65 -13.46 7.09 3.38
N VAL A 66 -12.49 7.75 2.75
CA VAL A 66 -11.41 8.48 3.46
C VAL A 66 -11.98 9.60 4.31
N PHE A 67 -12.89 10.43 3.80
CA PHE A 67 -13.53 11.48 4.61
C PHE A 67 -14.31 10.91 5.80
N ARG A 68 -15.04 9.81 5.62
CA ARG A 68 -15.76 9.15 6.72
C ARG A 68 -14.82 8.56 7.77
N SER A 69 -13.62 8.15 7.38
CA SER A 69 -12.64 7.57 8.32
C SER A 69 -12.19 8.55 9.39
N TRP A 70 -12.39 9.87 9.19
CA TRP A 70 -12.15 10.91 10.18
C TRP A 70 -12.94 10.68 11.47
N ASP A 71 -14.17 10.17 11.36
CA ASP A 71 -15.06 9.89 12.47
C ASP A 71 -14.98 8.45 12.99
N ASN A 72 -14.00 7.69 12.52
CA ASN A 72 -13.71 6.35 13.00
C ASN A 72 -13.22 6.42 14.48
N PRO A 73 -13.62 5.50 15.36
CA PRO A 73 -13.20 5.47 16.76
C PRO A 73 -11.68 5.54 16.97
N ARG A 74 -10.91 4.85 16.13
CA ARG A 74 -9.44 4.89 16.17
C ARG A 74 -8.90 6.28 15.85
N ALA A 75 -9.44 6.94 14.83
CA ALA A 75 -9.04 8.29 14.44
C ALA A 75 -9.41 9.33 15.51
N ILE A 76 -10.59 9.20 16.13
CA ILE A 76 -11.02 10.05 17.23
C ILE A 76 -10.08 9.89 18.43
N TYR A 77 -9.73 8.65 18.78
CA TYR A 77 -8.80 8.37 19.88
C TYR A 77 -7.42 8.96 19.61
N TYR A 78 -6.88 8.76 18.39
CA TYR A 78 -5.59 9.31 17.98
C TYR A 78 -5.56 10.84 18.09
N ARG A 79 -6.60 11.53 17.60
CA ARG A 79 -6.70 12.99 17.70
C ARG A 79 -6.69 13.48 19.13
N ARG A 80 -7.41 12.80 20.03
CA ARG A 80 -7.43 13.16 21.46
C ARG A 80 -6.06 13.01 22.11
N MET A 81 -5.33 11.97 21.76
CA MET A 81 -3.98 11.71 22.30
C MET A 81 -2.92 12.70 21.80
N ASN A 82 -3.16 13.33 20.65
CA ASN A 82 -2.20 14.24 20.01
C ASN A 82 -2.71 15.69 19.95
N ASP A 83 -3.75 16.03 20.72
CA ASP A 83 -4.34 17.38 20.80
C ASP A 83 -4.73 17.99 19.44
N ILE A 84 -5.15 17.13 18.50
CA ILE A 84 -5.59 17.54 17.16
C ILE A 84 -7.07 17.95 17.20
N PRO A 85 -7.40 19.21 16.84
CA PRO A 85 -8.79 19.68 16.84
C PRO A 85 -9.66 18.89 15.85
N SER A 86 -10.83 18.43 16.32
CA SER A 86 -11.79 17.71 15.47
C SER A 86 -12.36 18.59 14.33
N SER A 87 -12.26 19.91 14.46
CA SER A 87 -12.71 20.88 13.46
C SER A 87 -11.80 20.97 12.23
N TRP A 88 -10.59 20.40 12.26
CA TRP A 88 -9.67 20.48 11.11
C TRP A 88 -10.11 19.65 9.91
N GLY A 89 -10.71 18.49 10.16
CA GLY A 89 -11.03 17.54 9.10
C GLY A 89 -9.80 16.83 8.53
N THR A 90 -9.98 16.20 7.39
CA THR A 90 -8.90 15.48 6.67
C THR A 90 -8.90 15.87 5.19
N ALA A 91 -7.82 15.51 4.49
CA ALA A 91 -7.68 15.71 3.06
C ALA A 91 -7.47 14.37 2.35
N VAL A 92 -7.72 14.36 1.05
CA VAL A 92 -7.52 13.19 0.19
C VAL A 92 -6.63 13.58 -0.98
N ASN A 93 -5.54 12.83 -1.16
CA ASN A 93 -4.72 12.92 -2.36
C ASN A 93 -5.04 11.75 -3.29
N VAL A 94 -5.24 12.05 -4.58
CA VAL A 94 -5.39 11.04 -5.63
C VAL A 94 -4.06 10.92 -6.34
N GLN A 95 -3.42 9.78 -6.20
CA GLN A 95 -2.08 9.52 -6.76
C GLN A 95 -2.16 8.39 -7.78
N THR A 96 -1.45 8.54 -8.90
CA THR A 96 -1.27 7.47 -9.86
C THR A 96 -0.59 6.28 -9.20
N MET A 97 -1.16 5.09 -9.38
CA MET A 97 -0.57 3.85 -8.90
C MET A 97 0.61 3.45 -9.78
N VAL A 98 1.72 3.09 -9.15
CA VAL A 98 2.90 2.52 -9.79
C VAL A 98 3.05 1.08 -9.32
N PHE A 99 3.33 0.17 -10.26
CA PHE A 99 3.41 -1.26 -9.98
C PHE A 99 4.87 -1.70 -9.91
N GLY A 100 5.29 -2.17 -8.74
CA GLY A 100 6.63 -2.70 -8.49
C GLY A 100 6.82 -4.16 -8.93
N ASN A 101 5.77 -4.82 -9.42
CA ASN A 101 5.74 -6.24 -9.80
C ASN A 101 5.56 -6.49 -11.29
N THR A 102 6.07 -5.61 -12.12
CA THR A 102 5.98 -5.73 -13.60
C THR A 102 7.17 -6.45 -14.24
N GLY A 103 8.12 -6.89 -13.43
CA GLY A 103 9.31 -7.62 -13.88
C GLY A 103 10.56 -7.24 -13.07
N ASN A 104 11.70 -7.75 -13.47
CA ASN A 104 12.98 -7.53 -12.76
C ASN A 104 13.52 -6.10 -12.88
N ASN A 105 12.91 -5.26 -13.68
CA ASN A 105 13.19 -3.83 -13.82
C ASN A 105 12.27 -2.95 -13.00
N SER A 106 11.49 -3.53 -12.12
CA SER A 106 10.58 -2.87 -11.21
C SER A 106 10.80 -3.35 -9.77
N GLY A 107 10.38 -2.56 -8.80
CA GLY A 107 10.52 -2.92 -7.41
C GLY A 107 9.71 -2.00 -6.50
N THR A 108 9.72 -2.31 -5.24
CA THR A 108 9.13 -1.49 -4.18
C THR A 108 10.02 -1.50 -2.97
N GLY A 109 9.91 -0.49 -2.13
CA GLY A 109 10.71 -0.41 -0.91
C GLY A 109 10.16 0.61 0.07
N VAL A 110 10.79 0.62 1.23
CA VAL A 110 10.56 1.63 2.27
C VAL A 110 11.91 2.21 2.65
N ALA A 111 12.01 3.53 2.66
CA ALA A 111 13.25 4.18 3.05
C ALA A 111 13.00 5.43 3.90
N PHE A 112 14.01 5.74 4.69
CA PHE A 112 14.12 6.94 5.50
C PHE A 112 15.28 7.79 4.97
N THR A 113 15.11 9.07 4.96
CA THR A 113 16.17 10.04 4.56
C THR A 113 17.31 10.11 5.56
N ARG A 114 17.10 9.58 6.78
CA ARG A 114 18.10 9.43 7.84
C ARG A 114 17.97 8.07 8.48
N ASP A 115 19.05 7.56 9.03
CA ASP A 115 19.01 6.37 9.87
C ASP A 115 18.12 6.64 11.11
N PRO A 116 17.02 5.90 11.29
CA PRO A 116 16.07 6.14 12.37
C PRO A 116 16.63 5.78 13.76
N ALA A 117 17.70 5.00 13.85
CA ALA A 117 18.31 4.59 15.10
C ALA A 117 19.39 5.58 15.58
N THR A 118 20.16 6.14 14.65
CA THR A 118 21.30 7.01 14.96
C THR A 118 21.06 8.48 14.64
N GLY A 119 20.10 8.79 13.75
CA GLY A 119 19.87 10.13 13.22
C GLY A 119 20.90 10.57 12.17
N GLU A 120 21.84 9.70 11.80
CA GLU A 120 22.84 9.98 10.79
C GLU A 120 22.19 10.32 9.44
N ASN A 121 22.74 11.31 8.74
CA ASN A 121 22.28 11.68 7.41
C ASN A 121 22.78 10.68 6.37
N LYS A 122 22.16 9.52 6.39
CA LYS A 122 22.38 8.40 5.49
C LYS A 122 21.03 7.80 5.10
N LEU A 123 20.84 7.58 3.80
CA LEU A 123 19.67 6.86 3.31
C LEU A 123 19.62 5.47 3.96
N PHE A 124 18.52 5.16 4.61
CA PHE A 124 18.30 3.90 5.30
C PHE A 124 17.00 3.27 4.82
N GLY A 125 17.02 2.00 4.46
CA GLY A 125 15.80 1.34 4.00
C GLY A 125 16.04 -0.02 3.38
N GLU A 126 14.95 -0.58 2.91
CA GLU A 126 14.89 -1.92 2.33
C GLU A 126 14.03 -1.90 1.06
N PHE A 127 14.35 -2.76 0.12
CA PHE A 127 13.60 -2.91 -1.13
C PHE A 127 13.51 -4.37 -1.58
N LEU A 128 12.55 -4.62 -2.46
CA LEU A 128 12.37 -5.89 -3.16
C LEU A 128 12.20 -5.62 -4.66
N VAL A 129 12.92 -6.37 -5.47
CA VAL A 129 12.72 -6.39 -6.92
C VAL A 129 11.49 -7.24 -7.25
N ASN A 130 10.74 -6.81 -8.27
CA ASN A 130 9.53 -7.48 -8.74
C ASN A 130 8.56 -7.80 -7.58
N ALA A 131 8.14 -6.76 -6.86
CA ALA A 131 7.31 -6.87 -5.66
C ALA A 131 6.37 -5.67 -5.49
N GLN A 132 5.29 -5.88 -4.77
CA GLN A 132 4.37 -4.83 -4.31
C GLN A 132 4.71 -4.39 -2.88
N GLY A 133 4.13 -3.26 -2.44
CA GLY A 133 4.38 -2.71 -1.10
C GLY A 133 4.05 -3.68 0.04
N GLU A 134 3.01 -4.49 -0.12
CA GLU A 134 2.63 -5.50 0.87
C GLU A 134 3.70 -6.58 1.04
N ASP A 135 4.44 -6.94 0.00
CA ASP A 135 5.50 -7.96 0.07
C ASP A 135 6.63 -7.54 1.00
N VAL A 136 6.94 -6.23 1.04
CA VAL A 136 7.97 -5.67 1.93
C VAL A 136 7.52 -5.68 3.39
N VAL A 137 6.28 -5.25 3.66
CA VAL A 137 5.78 -5.09 5.03
C VAL A 137 5.26 -6.40 5.64
N ALA A 138 4.82 -7.35 4.82
CA ALA A 138 4.33 -8.65 5.28
C ALA A 138 5.46 -9.63 5.66
N GLY A 139 6.70 -9.36 5.28
CA GLY A 139 7.85 -10.22 5.58
C GLY A 139 7.82 -11.58 4.87
N VAL A 140 7.07 -11.69 3.78
CA VAL A 140 6.96 -12.92 2.97
C VAL A 140 8.27 -13.23 2.23
N ARG A 141 8.98 -12.19 1.84
CA ARG A 141 10.30 -12.25 1.20
C ARG A 141 11.30 -11.47 2.03
N THR A 142 12.56 -11.89 2.06
CA THR A 142 13.62 -11.14 2.71
C THR A 142 14.00 -9.93 1.85
N PRO A 143 13.75 -8.70 2.33
CA PRO A 143 14.14 -7.51 1.60
C PRO A 143 15.66 -7.33 1.58
N GLN A 144 16.14 -6.61 0.56
CA GLN A 144 17.53 -6.22 0.39
C GLN A 144 17.73 -4.82 0.98
N HIS A 145 18.93 -4.55 1.47
CA HIS A 145 19.25 -3.21 1.98
C HIS A 145 19.31 -2.20 0.82
N ILE A 146 18.85 -0.97 1.06
CA ILE A 146 18.74 0.07 0.02
C ILE A 146 20.07 0.36 -0.69
N ASP A 147 21.21 0.19 -0.03
CA ASP A 147 22.53 0.36 -0.62
C ASP A 147 22.80 -0.63 -1.77
N GLU A 148 22.18 -1.83 -1.73
CA GLU A 148 22.34 -2.85 -2.78
C GLU A 148 21.62 -2.45 -4.09
N LEU A 149 20.66 -1.51 -4.01
CA LEU A 149 19.99 -0.99 -5.20
C LEU A 149 20.98 -0.31 -6.16
N LYS A 150 22.08 0.22 -5.64
CA LYS A 150 23.16 0.82 -6.43
C LYS A 150 23.78 -0.17 -7.43
N ASP A 151 23.88 -1.43 -7.06
CA ASP A 151 24.46 -2.48 -7.90
C ASP A 151 23.45 -3.08 -8.87
N ILE A 152 22.17 -3.09 -8.49
CA ILE A 152 21.08 -3.72 -9.25
C ILE A 152 20.46 -2.72 -10.25
N MET A 153 20.22 -1.49 -9.82
CA MET A 153 19.59 -0.41 -10.61
C MET A 153 20.30 0.93 -10.31
N PRO A 154 21.53 1.16 -10.79
CA PRO A 154 22.33 2.33 -10.41
C PRO A 154 21.64 3.66 -10.73
N GLU A 155 21.06 3.80 -11.93
CA GLU A 155 20.34 5.04 -12.31
C GLU A 155 19.13 5.34 -11.41
N VAL A 156 18.40 4.30 -11.01
CA VAL A 156 17.26 4.44 -10.09
C VAL A 156 17.74 4.83 -8.69
N TYR A 157 18.86 4.25 -8.24
CA TYR A 157 19.46 4.61 -6.95
C TYR A 157 19.89 6.08 -6.91
N GLU A 158 20.54 6.58 -7.97
CA GLU A 158 20.94 8.00 -8.07
C GLU A 158 19.73 8.93 -8.02
N GLN A 159 18.71 8.67 -8.85
CA GLN A 159 17.45 9.44 -8.81
C GLN A 159 16.78 9.42 -7.45
N PHE A 160 16.81 8.28 -6.79
CA PHE A 160 16.21 8.12 -5.47
C PHE A 160 16.99 8.93 -4.40
N CYS A 161 18.32 8.96 -4.47
CA CYS A 161 19.15 9.80 -3.61
C CYS A 161 18.83 11.28 -3.80
N ASP A 162 18.63 11.74 -5.04
CA ASP A 162 18.26 13.12 -5.35
C ASP A 162 16.91 13.50 -4.75
N VAL A 163 15.90 12.61 -4.88
CA VAL A 163 14.58 12.82 -4.29
C VAL A 163 14.65 12.82 -2.76
N ALA A 164 15.43 11.93 -2.16
CA ALA A 164 15.64 11.89 -0.71
C ALA A 164 16.31 13.17 -0.20
N HIS A 165 17.29 13.70 -0.94
CA HIS A 165 17.94 14.96 -0.60
C HIS A 165 16.96 16.13 -0.66
N LEU A 166 16.16 16.25 -1.72
CA LEU A 166 15.11 17.27 -1.83
C LEU A 166 14.11 17.17 -0.68
N SER A 167 13.69 15.97 -0.31
CA SER A 167 12.81 15.76 0.83
C SER A 167 13.40 16.24 2.15
N LEU A 168 14.71 16.03 2.36
CA LEU A 168 15.42 16.50 3.54
C LEU A 168 15.45 18.03 3.65
N ILE A 169 15.68 18.74 2.57
CA ILE A 169 15.69 20.20 2.53
C ILE A 169 14.34 20.76 2.98
N HIS A 170 13.24 20.17 2.53
CA HIS A 170 11.89 20.64 2.87
C HIS A 170 11.44 20.29 4.29
N ILE A 171 12.01 19.26 4.91
CA ILE A 171 11.59 18.78 6.24
C ILE A 171 12.53 19.27 7.34
N SER A 172 13.82 19.46 7.06
CA SER A 172 14.86 19.66 8.07
C SER A 172 15.30 21.13 8.24
N GLU A 173 14.91 22.00 7.36
CA GLU A 173 15.19 23.44 7.46
C GLU A 173 13.88 24.21 7.66
N PRO A 174 13.44 24.41 8.92
CA PRO A 174 12.44 25.43 9.19
C PRO A 174 13.08 26.77 8.88
N THR A 175 12.61 27.42 7.84
CA THR A 175 12.85 28.84 7.58
C THR A 175 12.28 29.71 8.68
#